data_37ac95e79e94611b9eb88e3e018b8de9
#
_entry.id   37ac95e79e94611b9eb88e3e018b8de9
#
_cell.length_a   1.000
_cell.length_b   1.000
_cell.length_c   1.000
_cell.angle_alpha   90.00
_cell.angle_beta   90.00
_cell.angle_gamma   90.00
#
_symmetry.space_group_name_H-M   'P 1'
#
loop_
_entity.id
_entity.type
_entity.pdbx_description
1 polymer ?
#
loop_
_entity_poly.entity_id
_entity_poly.type
_entity_poly.pdbx_seq_one_letter_code
_entity_poly.pdbx_strand_id
1 'polypeptide(L)'
;KAPYFNLPNIDGKDLSIEDFTNEVLVVIFTCNHCPYAMAVEDRIIELANNYSSNVDFVLISSNDADNYPADSPEKMAEQAKNKNYPFPYLFDETQDIAKSYNAVCTPDIFLYDADRKLKYRGRLDDNWKEPEGVTREELKMAIDATLSGNEIEFMQIPSMGCNIKWKN
;
A
#
# COMPACT_ATOMS: atom_id res chain seq x y z
N LYS A 1 11.01 -9.16 -9.42
CA LYS A 1 10.60 -9.78 -8.17
C LYS A 1 10.57 -8.76 -7.04
N ALA A 2 9.63 -8.89 -6.11
CA ALA A 2 9.47 -7.95 -5.01
C ALA A 2 10.75 -7.88 -4.17
N PRO A 3 11.28 -6.68 -3.89
CA PRO A 3 12.39 -6.53 -2.96
C PRO A 3 12.03 -7.05 -1.56
N TYR A 4 13.01 -7.65 -0.90
CA TYR A 4 12.83 -8.14 0.46
C TYR A 4 12.66 -6.97 1.43
N PHE A 5 11.80 -7.15 2.43
CA PHE A 5 11.69 -6.22 3.56
C PHE A 5 11.53 -7.00 4.86
N ASN A 6 11.95 -6.37 5.95
CA ASN A 6 11.71 -6.82 7.30
C ASN A 6 11.62 -5.56 8.15
N LEU A 7 10.41 -5.19 8.56
CA LEU A 7 10.12 -3.91 9.18
C LEU A 7 9.24 -4.07 10.42
N PRO A 8 9.36 -3.14 11.38
CA PRO A 8 8.48 -3.16 12.55
C PRO A 8 7.05 -2.79 12.16
N ASN A 9 6.11 -3.59 12.65
CA ASN A 9 4.69 -3.31 12.57
C ASN A 9 4.28 -2.45 13.76
N ILE A 10 3.13 -1.83 13.68
CA ILE A 10 2.57 -0.97 14.74
C ILE A 10 2.35 -1.70 16.07
N ASP A 11 2.28 -3.03 16.05
CA ASP A 11 2.18 -3.84 17.28
C ASP A 11 3.54 -4.15 17.92
N GLY A 12 4.61 -3.62 17.36
CA GLY A 12 5.97 -3.80 17.85
C GLY A 12 6.68 -5.06 17.36
N LYS A 13 6.00 -5.89 16.57
CA LYS A 13 6.59 -7.12 16.01
C LYS A 13 7.09 -6.85 14.61
N ASP A 14 8.25 -7.44 14.26
CA ASP A 14 8.78 -7.32 12.92
C ASP A 14 8.05 -8.29 11.98
N LEU A 15 7.75 -7.81 10.77
CA LEU A 15 7.18 -8.63 9.70
C LEU A 15 8.05 -8.51 8.47
N SER A 16 8.26 -9.65 7.80
CA SER A 16 9.00 -9.70 6.54
C SER A 16 8.06 -10.10 5.41
N ILE A 17 8.53 -9.95 4.17
CA ILE A 17 7.75 -10.36 3.01
C ILE A 17 7.37 -11.86 3.06
N GLU A 18 8.18 -12.68 3.73
CA GLU A 18 7.92 -14.11 3.86
C GLU A 18 6.73 -14.44 4.75
N ASP A 19 6.29 -13.49 5.58
CA ASP A 19 5.11 -13.67 6.43
C ASP A 19 3.79 -13.57 5.64
N PHE A 20 3.86 -13.11 4.39
CA PHE A 20 2.69 -12.96 3.53
C PHE A 20 2.66 -14.12 2.53
N THR A 21 1.70 -15.03 2.70
CA THR A 21 1.67 -16.31 1.96
C THR A 21 0.51 -16.48 0.99
N ASN A 22 -0.39 -15.50 0.91
CA ASN A 22 -1.48 -15.56 -0.06
C ASN A 22 -0.97 -15.42 -1.50
N GLU A 23 -1.81 -15.83 -2.45
CA GLU A 23 -1.47 -15.83 -3.88
C GLU A 23 -1.10 -14.46 -4.42
N VAL A 24 -1.71 -13.42 -3.89
CA VAL A 24 -1.47 -12.03 -4.32
C VAL A 24 -1.02 -11.21 -3.12
N LEU A 25 -0.01 -10.38 -3.35
CA LEU A 25 0.47 -9.43 -2.35
C LEU A 25 0.34 -8.02 -2.90
N VAL A 26 -0.34 -7.14 -2.17
CA VAL A 26 -0.43 -5.72 -2.50
C VAL A 26 0.38 -4.95 -1.46
N VAL A 27 1.39 -4.22 -1.92
CA VAL A 27 2.24 -3.37 -1.09
C VAL A 27 1.88 -1.92 -1.40
N ILE A 28 1.52 -1.17 -0.37
CA ILE A 28 1.13 0.23 -0.53
C ILE A 28 2.00 1.11 0.36
N PHE A 29 2.76 2.00 -0.27
CA PHE A 29 3.49 3.03 0.47
C PHE A 29 2.52 4.17 0.74
N THR A 30 2.35 4.52 2.02
CA THR A 30 1.34 5.48 2.44
C THR A 30 1.85 6.33 3.62
N CYS A 31 1.01 7.21 4.13
CA CYS A 31 1.31 8.01 5.32
C CYS A 31 0.01 8.44 5.96
N ASN A 32 0.11 9.06 7.14
CA ASN A 32 -1.07 9.44 7.92
C ASN A 32 -1.65 10.79 7.52
N HIS A 33 -0.83 11.70 6.98
CA HIS A 33 -1.26 13.09 6.76
C HIS A 33 -1.52 13.46 5.30
N CYS A 34 -1.19 12.60 4.36
CA CYS A 34 -1.33 12.93 2.93
C CYS A 34 -2.80 12.96 2.51
N PRO A 35 -3.29 14.07 1.93
CA PRO A 35 -4.69 14.15 1.48
C PRO A 35 -5.08 13.07 0.48
N TYR A 36 -4.17 12.71 -0.41
CA TYR A 36 -4.42 11.65 -1.41
C TYR A 36 -4.57 10.28 -0.74
N ALA A 37 -3.68 9.98 0.22
CA ALA A 37 -3.75 8.71 0.95
C ALA A 37 -4.99 8.63 1.83
N MET A 38 -5.31 9.71 2.53
CA MET A 38 -6.48 9.79 3.40
C MET A 38 -7.78 9.66 2.60
N ALA A 39 -7.83 10.23 1.40
CA ALA A 39 -9.04 10.21 0.57
C ALA A 39 -9.41 8.80 0.12
N VAL A 40 -8.44 7.90 -0.07
CA VAL A 40 -8.68 6.55 -0.57
C VAL A 40 -8.62 5.46 0.51
N GLU A 41 -8.29 5.84 1.73
CA GLU A 41 -8.06 4.88 2.83
C GLU A 41 -9.24 3.93 3.06
N ASP A 42 -10.45 4.46 3.13
CA ASP A 42 -11.63 3.62 3.38
C ASP A 42 -11.87 2.62 2.24
N ARG A 43 -11.59 3.02 1.01
CA ARG A 43 -11.72 2.15 -0.16
C ARG A 43 -10.68 1.04 -0.16
N ILE A 44 -9.46 1.34 0.30
CA ILE A 44 -8.40 0.33 0.45
C ILE A 44 -8.79 -0.67 1.54
N ILE A 45 -9.32 -0.20 2.67
CA ILE A 45 -9.78 -1.06 3.77
C ILE A 45 -10.89 -2.00 3.27
N GLU A 46 -11.88 -1.46 2.57
CA GLU A 46 -12.97 -2.26 2.03
C GLU A 46 -12.46 -3.33 1.06
N LEU A 47 -11.55 -2.95 0.18
CA LEU A 47 -10.97 -3.86 -0.79
C LEU A 47 -10.19 -4.98 -0.09
N ALA A 48 -9.40 -4.66 0.93
CA ALA A 48 -8.66 -5.64 1.71
C ALA A 48 -9.59 -6.62 2.41
N ASN A 49 -10.68 -6.13 2.99
CA ASN A 49 -11.67 -6.99 3.64
C ASN A 49 -12.35 -7.94 2.65
N ASN A 50 -12.64 -7.45 1.45
CA ASN A 50 -13.33 -8.25 0.43
C ASN A 50 -12.45 -9.37 -0.13
N TYR A 51 -11.14 -9.23 -0.09
CA TYR A 51 -10.20 -10.21 -0.65
C TYR A 51 -9.34 -10.91 0.41
N SER A 52 -9.73 -10.83 1.68
CA SER A 52 -8.91 -11.30 2.80
C SER A 52 -8.46 -12.76 2.70
N SER A 53 -9.22 -13.61 2.00
CA SER A 53 -8.88 -15.04 1.87
C SER A 53 -7.77 -15.31 0.84
N ASN A 54 -7.56 -14.41 -0.11
CA ASN A 54 -6.72 -14.67 -1.28
C ASN A 54 -5.61 -13.65 -1.47
N VAL A 55 -5.74 -12.49 -0.86
CA VAL A 55 -4.84 -11.35 -1.06
C VAL A 55 -4.34 -10.85 0.28
N ASP A 56 -3.03 -10.69 0.38
CA ASP A 56 -2.42 -10.00 1.50
C ASP A 56 -2.20 -8.54 1.12
N PHE A 57 -2.57 -7.64 2.02
CA PHE A 57 -2.27 -6.22 1.91
C PHE A 57 -1.29 -5.85 3.01
N VAL A 58 -0.27 -5.08 2.67
CA VAL A 58 0.65 -4.49 3.65
C VAL A 58 0.86 -3.02 3.31
N LEU A 59 0.71 -2.17 4.31
CA LEU A 59 0.95 -0.74 4.17
C LEU A 59 2.29 -0.41 4.82
N ILE A 60 3.06 0.45 4.17
CA ILE A 60 4.39 0.86 4.62
C ILE A 60 4.46 2.38 4.61
N SER A 61 4.86 2.97 5.74
CA SER A 61 5.15 4.40 5.82
C SER A 61 6.65 4.60 5.88
N SER A 62 7.16 5.40 4.96
CA SER A 62 8.59 5.70 4.85
C SER A 62 8.88 7.19 5.04
N ASN A 63 7.89 7.99 5.42
CA ASN A 63 8.08 9.42 5.61
C ASN A 63 9.00 9.72 6.78
N ASP A 64 9.73 10.82 6.68
CA ASP A 64 10.59 11.33 7.76
C ASP A 64 9.74 11.78 8.95
N ALA A 65 9.58 10.89 9.92
CA ALA A 65 8.73 11.14 11.08
C ALA A 65 9.29 12.20 12.03
N ASP A 66 10.59 12.45 11.97
CA ASP A 66 11.22 13.49 12.82
C ASP A 66 10.77 14.88 12.40
N ASN A 67 10.70 15.13 11.10
CA ASN A 67 10.24 16.40 10.55
C ASN A 67 8.74 16.43 10.27
N TYR A 68 8.10 15.28 10.25
CA TYR A 68 6.66 15.14 10.02
C TYR A 68 6.04 14.26 11.11
N PRO A 69 5.87 14.81 12.32
CA PRO A 69 5.41 14.02 13.49
C PRO A 69 4.06 13.34 13.32
N ALA A 70 3.21 13.82 12.39
CA ALA A 70 1.95 13.17 12.08
C ALA A 70 2.15 11.76 11.50
N ASP A 71 3.34 11.45 11.01
CA ASP A 71 3.69 10.16 10.45
C ASP A 71 4.56 9.30 11.37
N SER A 72 4.62 9.64 12.66
CA SER A 72 5.36 8.85 13.66
C SER A 72 4.72 7.47 13.86
N PRO A 73 5.51 6.48 14.35
CA PRO A 73 4.94 5.16 14.66
C PRO A 73 3.75 5.22 15.62
N GLU A 74 3.76 6.13 16.60
CA GLU A 74 2.64 6.30 17.53
C GLU A 74 1.39 6.76 16.79
N LYS A 75 1.54 7.69 15.85
CA LYS A 75 0.43 8.17 15.04
C LYS A 75 -0.06 7.12 14.05
N MET A 76 0.84 6.29 13.54
CA MET A 76 0.48 5.15 12.70
C MET A 76 -0.42 4.18 13.48
N ALA A 77 -0.04 3.84 14.72
CA ALA A 77 -0.81 2.94 15.57
C ALA A 77 -2.19 3.53 15.89
N GLU A 78 -2.25 4.82 16.16
CA GLU A 78 -3.51 5.57 16.39
C GLU A 78 -4.42 5.48 15.17
N GLN A 79 -3.89 5.73 14.00
CA GLN A 79 -4.62 5.69 12.73
C GLN A 79 -5.17 4.30 12.47
N ALA A 80 -4.34 3.29 12.64
CA ALA A 80 -4.75 1.90 12.42
C ALA A 80 -5.86 1.48 13.37
N LYS A 81 -5.79 1.89 14.64
CA LYS A 81 -6.81 1.59 15.62
C LYS A 81 -8.12 2.30 15.31
N ASN A 82 -8.05 3.59 15.01
CA ASN A 82 -9.24 4.41 14.74
C ASN A 82 -9.99 3.95 13.49
N LYS A 83 -9.27 3.45 12.50
CA LYS A 83 -9.84 3.00 11.22
C LYS A 83 -10.03 1.50 11.14
N ASN A 84 -9.69 0.75 12.20
CA ASN A 84 -9.78 -0.72 12.21
C ASN A 84 -9.08 -1.35 11.01
N TYR A 85 -7.80 -1.05 10.82
CA TYR A 85 -7.02 -1.60 9.72
C TYR A 85 -7.04 -3.13 9.74
N PRO A 86 -7.45 -3.78 8.65
CA PRO A 86 -7.42 -5.25 8.56
C PRO A 86 -6.06 -5.78 8.10
N PHE A 87 -5.06 -4.93 7.98
CA PHE A 87 -3.74 -5.25 7.44
C PHE A 87 -2.63 -4.65 8.30
N PRO A 88 -1.41 -5.21 8.20
CA PRO A 88 -0.25 -4.64 8.88
C PRO A 88 0.10 -3.23 8.35
N TYR A 89 0.69 -2.43 9.23
CA TYR A 89 1.15 -1.09 8.89
C TYR A 89 2.57 -0.97 9.40
N LEU A 90 3.55 -1.00 8.49
CA LEU A 90 4.96 -1.12 8.80
C LEU A 90 5.68 0.23 8.69
N PHE A 91 6.69 0.42 9.54
CA PHE A 91 7.47 1.66 9.53
C PHE A 91 8.86 1.42 8.93
N ASP A 92 9.17 2.13 7.85
CA ASP A 92 10.44 2.09 7.13
C ASP A 92 11.28 3.30 7.54
N GLU A 93 11.87 3.24 8.74
CA GLU A 93 12.58 4.37 9.33
C GLU A 93 13.75 4.85 8.47
N THR A 94 14.52 3.92 7.91
CA THR A 94 15.71 4.27 7.11
C THR A 94 15.35 4.71 5.70
N GLN A 95 14.14 4.44 5.25
CA GLN A 95 13.66 4.72 3.90
C GLN A 95 14.30 3.83 2.83
N ASP A 96 15.06 2.82 3.25
CA ASP A 96 15.74 1.90 2.32
C ASP A 96 14.73 1.05 1.55
N ILE A 97 13.64 0.67 2.18
CA ILE A 97 12.63 -0.17 1.53
C ILE A 97 11.89 0.63 0.44
N ALA A 98 11.48 1.85 0.73
CA ALA A 98 10.86 2.70 -0.29
C ALA A 98 11.78 2.87 -1.49
N LYS A 99 13.07 3.08 -1.24
CA LYS A 99 14.06 3.22 -2.31
C LYS A 99 14.22 1.93 -3.12
N SER A 100 14.24 0.77 -2.45
CA SER A 100 14.37 -0.52 -3.13
C SER A 100 13.16 -0.83 -4.03
N TYR A 101 11.98 -0.34 -3.67
CA TYR A 101 10.76 -0.49 -4.47
C TYR A 101 10.62 0.59 -5.54
N ASN A 102 11.48 1.61 -5.52
CA ASN A 102 11.34 2.80 -6.35
C ASN A 102 10.03 3.54 -6.08
N ALA A 103 9.57 3.50 -4.85
CA ALA A 103 8.38 4.24 -4.44
C ALA A 103 8.69 5.74 -4.44
N VAL A 104 7.73 6.55 -4.90
CA VAL A 104 7.94 8.00 -5.06
C VAL A 104 6.86 8.85 -4.42
N CYS A 105 5.69 8.27 -4.19
CA CYS A 105 4.55 9.03 -3.68
C CYS A 105 3.73 8.23 -2.68
N THR A 106 2.75 8.87 -2.08
CA THR A 106 1.78 8.24 -1.19
C THR A 106 0.36 8.62 -1.62
N PRO A 107 -0.51 7.65 -1.91
CA PRO A 107 -0.22 6.22 -1.95
C PRO A 107 0.51 5.80 -3.23
N ASP A 108 1.42 4.86 -3.11
CA ASP A 108 2.09 4.25 -4.27
C ASP A 108 1.84 2.74 -4.16
N ILE A 109 1.17 2.17 -5.15
CA ILE A 109 0.56 0.83 -5.06
C ILE A 109 1.28 -0.15 -5.98
N PHE A 110 1.69 -1.30 -5.41
CA PHE A 110 2.39 -2.36 -6.11
C PHE A 110 1.67 -3.68 -5.88
N LEU A 111 1.41 -4.43 -6.94
CA LEU A 111 0.76 -5.73 -6.85
C LEU A 111 1.67 -6.82 -7.40
N TYR A 112 1.84 -7.89 -6.62
CA TYR A 112 2.70 -9.02 -6.96
C TYR A 112 1.90 -10.32 -6.99
N ASP A 113 2.27 -11.22 -7.91
CA ASP A 113 1.67 -12.55 -8.00
C ASP A 113 2.27 -13.53 -6.99
N ALA A 114 1.91 -14.81 -7.09
CA ALA A 114 2.38 -15.86 -6.17
C ALA A 114 3.90 -16.04 -6.20
N ASP A 115 4.53 -15.79 -7.34
CA ASP A 115 5.98 -15.82 -7.50
C ASP A 115 6.63 -14.50 -7.10
N ARG A 116 5.83 -13.55 -6.61
CA ARG A 116 6.24 -12.19 -6.22
C ARG A 116 6.84 -11.41 -7.38
N LYS A 117 6.32 -11.64 -8.58
CA LYS A 117 6.62 -10.81 -9.76
C LYS A 117 5.63 -9.65 -9.80
N LEU A 118 6.14 -8.46 -10.13
CA LEU A 118 5.32 -7.26 -10.24
C LEU A 118 4.36 -7.40 -11.42
N LYS A 119 3.06 -7.35 -11.14
CA LYS A 119 2.01 -7.43 -12.16
C LYS A 119 1.32 -6.10 -12.40
N TYR A 120 1.22 -5.27 -11.36
CA TYR A 120 0.55 -3.98 -11.47
C TYR A 120 1.25 -2.95 -10.58
N ARG A 121 1.44 -1.76 -11.13
CA ARG A 121 1.82 -0.57 -10.38
C ARG A 121 0.99 0.57 -10.92
N GLY A 122 0.17 1.18 -10.06
CA GLY A 122 -0.69 2.26 -10.53
C GLY A 122 -1.65 2.73 -9.46
N ARG A 123 -2.68 3.42 -9.90
CA ARG A 123 -3.68 4.03 -9.02
C ARG A 123 -4.70 3.00 -8.51
N LEU A 124 -5.39 3.39 -7.42
CA LEU A 124 -6.48 2.57 -6.88
C LEU A 124 -7.67 2.56 -7.85
N ASP A 125 -8.09 3.75 -8.29
CA ASP A 125 -9.23 3.93 -9.17
C ASP A 125 -9.11 5.26 -9.93
N ASP A 126 -10.11 5.59 -10.75
CA ASP A 126 -10.08 6.78 -11.62
C ASP A 126 -10.59 8.05 -10.94
N ASN A 127 -10.89 8.02 -9.64
CA ASN A 127 -11.31 9.22 -8.92
C ASN A 127 -10.89 9.15 -7.46
N TRP A 128 -9.65 9.56 -7.19
CA TRP A 128 -9.11 9.53 -5.83
C TRP A 128 -9.92 10.42 -4.87
N LYS A 129 -10.49 11.50 -5.37
CA LYS A 129 -11.15 12.53 -4.56
C LYS A 129 -12.59 12.19 -4.20
N GLU A 130 -13.36 11.69 -5.15
CA GLU A 130 -14.79 11.46 -5.01
C GLU A 130 -15.16 10.00 -5.22
N PRO A 131 -15.41 9.24 -4.13
CA PRO A 131 -15.77 7.82 -4.28
C PRO A 131 -16.97 7.58 -5.19
N GLU A 132 -17.96 8.49 -5.15
CA GLU A 132 -19.17 8.37 -5.96
C GLU A 132 -18.92 8.57 -7.45
N GLY A 133 -17.80 9.22 -7.78
CA GLY A 133 -17.41 9.45 -9.17
C GLY A 133 -16.55 8.35 -9.79
N VAL A 134 -16.24 7.30 -9.02
CA VAL A 134 -15.40 6.20 -9.53
C VAL A 134 -16.17 5.43 -10.60
N THR A 135 -15.55 5.31 -11.78
CA THR A 135 -16.10 4.52 -12.89
C THR A 135 -15.19 3.35 -13.25
N ARG A 136 -13.95 3.35 -12.76
CA ARG A 136 -12.97 2.33 -13.08
C ARG A 136 -12.06 2.06 -11.88
N GLU A 137 -12.04 0.82 -11.43
CA GLU A 137 -11.27 0.41 -10.25
C GLU A 137 -10.09 -0.46 -10.69
N GLU A 138 -9.02 0.17 -11.14
CA GLU A 138 -7.88 -0.54 -11.74
C GLU A 138 -7.22 -1.52 -10.78
N LEU A 139 -7.04 -1.17 -9.51
CA LEU A 139 -6.42 -2.11 -8.56
C LEU A 139 -7.29 -3.36 -8.39
N LYS A 140 -8.59 -3.19 -8.23
CA LYS A 140 -9.52 -4.34 -8.14
C LYS A 140 -9.46 -5.19 -9.40
N MET A 141 -9.46 -4.56 -10.57
CA MET A 141 -9.34 -5.26 -11.85
C MET A 141 -8.03 -6.04 -11.94
N ALA A 142 -6.93 -5.44 -11.47
CA ALA A 142 -5.62 -6.09 -11.45
C ALA A 142 -5.59 -7.29 -10.50
N ILE A 143 -6.21 -7.17 -9.33
CA ILE A 143 -6.33 -8.27 -8.37
C ILE A 143 -7.10 -9.43 -9.02
N ASP A 144 -8.25 -9.14 -9.60
CA ASP A 144 -9.10 -10.18 -10.23
C ASP A 144 -8.37 -10.88 -11.37
N ALA A 145 -7.67 -10.13 -12.21
CA ALA A 145 -6.88 -10.70 -13.31
C ALA A 145 -5.77 -11.62 -12.79
N THR A 146 -5.05 -11.16 -11.79
CA THR A 146 -3.93 -11.94 -11.22
C THR A 146 -4.42 -13.21 -10.53
N LEU A 147 -5.51 -13.13 -9.78
CA LEU A 147 -6.11 -14.31 -9.15
C LEU A 147 -6.61 -15.33 -10.18
N SER A 148 -7.05 -14.87 -11.34
CA SER A 148 -7.54 -15.73 -12.43
C SER A 148 -6.40 -16.26 -13.32
N GLY A 149 -5.16 -15.87 -13.06
CA GLY A 149 -4.01 -16.26 -13.88
C GLY A 149 -3.94 -15.53 -15.22
N ASN A 150 -4.66 -14.43 -15.38
CA ASN A 150 -4.67 -13.64 -16.59
C ASN A 150 -3.64 -12.51 -16.54
N GLU A 151 -3.16 -12.10 -17.70
CA GLU A 151 -2.29 -10.92 -17.82
C GLU A 151 -3.13 -9.65 -17.67
N ILE A 152 -2.49 -8.58 -17.19
CA ILE A 152 -3.13 -7.27 -17.08
C ILE A 152 -2.92 -6.54 -18.41
N GLU A 153 -4.00 -6.38 -19.16
CA GLU A 153 -3.95 -5.84 -20.53
C GLU A 153 -4.30 -4.36 -20.62
N PHE A 154 -4.85 -3.77 -19.56
CA PHE A 154 -5.19 -2.34 -19.58
C PHE A 154 -3.97 -1.49 -19.20
N MET A 155 -4.03 -0.20 -19.57
CA MET A 155 -2.97 0.75 -19.26
C MET A 155 -2.86 0.96 -17.74
N GLN A 156 -1.65 0.85 -17.22
CA GLN A 156 -1.38 1.07 -15.81
C GLN A 156 -1.06 2.56 -15.58
N ILE A 157 -2.03 3.27 -15.03
CA ILE A 157 -1.93 4.71 -14.82
C ILE A 157 -1.28 4.96 -13.46
N PRO A 158 -0.24 5.80 -13.40
CA PRO A 158 0.45 6.08 -12.14
C PRO A 158 -0.48 6.59 -11.04
N SER A 159 -0.21 6.19 -9.81
CA SER A 159 -0.92 6.70 -8.65
C SER A 159 -0.67 8.19 -8.48
N MET A 160 -1.72 8.94 -8.15
CA MET A 160 -1.59 10.36 -7.82
C MET A 160 -1.42 10.47 -6.31
N GLY A 161 -0.40 11.22 -5.89
CA GLY A 161 -0.13 11.34 -4.46
C GLY A 161 0.90 12.39 -4.13
N CYS A 162 1.10 12.57 -2.83
CA CYS A 162 2.14 13.46 -2.31
C CYS A 162 3.51 12.80 -2.43
N ASN A 163 4.56 13.58 -2.56
CA ASN A 163 5.92 13.05 -2.54
C ASN A 163 6.21 12.40 -1.17
N ILE A 164 6.96 11.29 -1.19
CA ILE A 164 7.49 10.73 0.04
C ILE A 164 8.43 11.75 0.67
N LYS A 165 8.31 11.95 1.99
CA LYS A 165 9.11 12.96 2.72
C LYS A 165 10.46 12.34 3.08
N TRP A 166 11.45 12.57 2.23
CA TRP A 166 12.79 12.00 2.39
C TRP A 166 13.58 12.73 3.47
N LYS A 167 14.40 11.97 4.18
CA LYS A 167 15.38 12.53 5.11
C LYS A 167 16.50 13.19 4.32
N ASN A 168 17.09 14.21 4.93
CA ASN A 168 18.23 14.91 4.34
C ASN A 168 19.52 14.09 4.47
#